data_65aab515ad52ccbfbaa228d8c0e319ec
#
_entry.id   65aab515ad52ccbfbaa228d8c0e319ec
#
_cell.length_a   1.000
_cell.length_b   1.000
_cell.length_c   1.000
_cell.angle_alpha   90.00
_cell.angle_beta   90.00
_cell.angle_gamma   90.00
#
_symmetry.space_group_name_H-M   'P 1'
#
loop_
_entity.id
_entity.type
_entity.pdbx_description
1 polymer ?
#
loop_
_entity_poly.entity_id
_entity_poly.type
_entity_poly.pdbx_seq_one_letter_code
_entity_poly.pdbx_strand_id
1 'polypeptide(L)'
;MKMYARLGLLTAIGVLLFTACASAPITTESTPAGAPRPSARQSQATPRPAVTPLTPIESLGRTGTPIDVDIEAYRLVLDGLVDRPLAISYDELLYYPAVSQVPRLECPGFFVDYAEWKGPLVRTLLEEAGVQAGAQEVQFCDGGALPYCRTLTLDEALLDDTYLAHTVNGQILPPEHGYPIRLVAGSKLGSYWVKWLFHIEVK
;
A
#
# COMPACT_ATOMS: atom_id res chain seq x y z
N MET A 1 -25.30 -37.52 -31.62
CA MET A 1 -26.30 -38.51 -31.11
C MET A 1 -26.52 -38.21 -29.65
N LYS A 2 -27.80 -37.84 -29.28
CA LYS A 2 -28.44 -37.76 -27.95
C LYS A 2 -27.82 -36.76 -26.97
N MET A 3 -28.23 -35.52 -26.76
CA MET A 3 -29.53 -35.00 -26.27
C MET A 3 -30.05 -35.69 -24.98
N TYR A 4 -30.00 -34.96 -23.85
CA TYR A 4 -31.09 -34.95 -22.87
C TYR A 4 -31.06 -33.62 -22.08
N ALA A 5 -32.14 -32.88 -22.29
CA ALA A 5 -32.61 -31.78 -21.48
C ALA A 5 -33.33 -32.34 -20.24
N ARG A 6 -33.28 -31.63 -19.11
CA ARG A 6 -34.39 -31.64 -18.14
C ARG A 6 -34.56 -30.29 -17.47
N LEU A 7 -35.64 -29.71 -17.78
CA LEU A 7 -36.37 -28.60 -17.22
C LEU A 7 -36.91 -28.96 -15.83
N GLY A 8 -36.80 -28.07 -14.85
CA GLY A 8 -37.41 -28.20 -13.53
C GLY A 8 -37.84 -26.85 -13.00
N LEU A 9 -39.09 -26.49 -13.33
CA LEU A 9 -39.86 -25.34 -12.85
C LEU A 9 -40.48 -25.71 -11.50
N LEU A 10 -40.24 -24.90 -10.43
CA LEU A 10 -41.02 -24.95 -9.19
C LEU A 10 -41.34 -23.55 -8.70
N THR A 11 -42.60 -23.21 -8.89
CA THR A 11 -43.34 -22.08 -8.33
C THR A 11 -43.56 -22.28 -6.82
N ALA A 12 -43.38 -21.27 -6.02
CA ALA A 12 -43.93 -21.18 -4.65
C ALA A 12 -44.47 -19.78 -4.36
N ILE A 13 -45.70 -19.81 -4.06
CA ILE A 13 -46.78 -18.88 -3.78
C ILE A 13 -46.41 -17.97 -2.58
N GLY A 14 -46.73 -16.68 -2.73
CA GLY A 14 -46.67 -15.68 -1.68
C GLY A 14 -47.83 -15.81 -0.69
N VAL A 15 -47.56 -15.45 0.55
CA VAL A 15 -48.56 -15.14 1.57
C VAL A 15 -48.31 -13.74 2.09
N LEU A 16 -49.24 -12.82 1.73
CA LEU A 16 -49.42 -11.51 2.33
C LEU A 16 -50.12 -11.68 3.67
N LEU A 17 -49.50 -11.27 4.77
CA LEU A 17 -50.16 -11.05 6.03
C LEU A 17 -50.26 -9.54 6.31
N PHE A 18 -51.50 -9.04 6.17
CA PHE A 18 -51.90 -7.70 6.68
C PHE A 18 -52.04 -7.80 8.20
N THR A 19 -51.33 -7.00 8.97
CA THR A 19 -51.63 -6.75 10.39
C THR A 19 -52.09 -5.31 10.58
N ALA A 20 -53.25 -5.22 11.21
CA ALA A 20 -54.03 -4.02 11.42
C ALA A 20 -53.40 -3.06 12.43
N CYS A 21 -53.55 -1.76 12.18
CA CYS A 21 -53.34 -0.69 13.14
C CYS A 21 -54.37 -0.75 14.26
N ALA A 22 -53.91 -0.84 15.51
CA ALA A 22 -54.71 -0.54 16.68
C ALA A 22 -54.28 0.81 17.27
N SER A 23 -55.20 1.79 17.24
CA SER A 23 -55.04 3.12 17.84
C SER A 23 -55.25 3.00 19.37
N ALA A 24 -54.30 3.41 20.17
CA ALA A 24 -54.43 3.57 21.62
C ALA A 24 -54.75 5.03 22.01
N PRO A 25 -55.53 5.27 23.08
CA PRO A 25 -56.02 6.59 23.45
C PRO A 25 -54.94 7.44 24.15
N ILE A 26 -54.96 8.75 23.86
CA ILE A 26 -54.10 9.76 24.46
C ILE A 26 -54.58 10.03 25.88
N THR A 27 -53.78 9.69 26.88
CA THR A 27 -53.96 10.13 28.28
C THR A 27 -53.10 11.39 28.47
N THR A 28 -53.74 12.53 28.73
CA THR A 28 -53.09 13.76 29.15
C THR A 28 -52.69 13.66 30.61
N GLU A 29 -51.39 13.50 30.87
CA GLU A 29 -50.84 13.54 32.23
C GLU A 29 -50.07 14.86 32.44
N SER A 30 -50.42 15.47 33.57
CA SER A 30 -50.01 16.81 34.02
C SER A 30 -48.51 16.84 34.34
N THR A 31 -47.83 17.87 33.83
CA THR A 31 -46.44 18.21 34.10
C THR A 31 -46.22 18.65 35.56
N PRO A 32 -45.37 18.00 36.34
CA PRO A 32 -44.79 18.62 37.54
C PRO A 32 -43.58 19.50 37.15
N ALA A 33 -43.57 20.71 37.68
CA ALA A 33 -42.52 21.68 37.53
C ALA A 33 -41.24 21.25 38.25
N GLY A 34 -40.07 21.47 37.58
CA GLY A 34 -38.82 21.76 38.24
C GLY A 34 -37.89 20.59 38.58
N ALA A 35 -37.22 20.04 37.59
CA ALA A 35 -35.93 19.40 37.82
C ALA A 35 -34.80 20.27 37.19
N PRO A 36 -33.64 20.47 37.87
CA PRO A 36 -32.53 21.23 37.30
C PRO A 36 -31.95 20.50 36.07
N ARG A 37 -31.82 21.26 34.97
CA ARG A 37 -31.14 20.73 33.76
C ARG A 37 -29.75 20.30 34.14
N PRO A 38 -29.32 19.08 33.76
CA PRO A 38 -27.91 18.69 33.87
C PRO A 38 -27.10 19.63 32.97
N SER A 39 -26.12 20.28 33.60
CA SER A 39 -25.14 21.13 32.95
C SER A 39 -24.55 20.35 31.76
N ALA A 40 -24.58 20.95 30.58
CA ALA A 40 -23.99 20.36 29.38
C ALA A 40 -22.52 20.05 29.67
N ARG A 41 -22.22 18.76 29.80
CA ARG A 41 -20.86 18.26 29.87
C ARG A 41 -20.16 18.68 28.59
N GLN A 42 -19.31 19.70 28.68
CA GLN A 42 -18.45 20.08 27.58
C GLN A 42 -17.66 18.82 27.16
N SER A 43 -18.00 18.27 26.00
CA SER A 43 -17.19 17.23 25.36
C SER A 43 -15.81 17.83 25.17
N GLN A 44 -14.87 17.42 26.01
CA GLN A 44 -13.46 17.68 25.75
C GLN A 44 -13.14 16.96 24.44
N ALA A 45 -12.93 17.75 23.38
CA ALA A 45 -12.49 17.26 22.10
C ALA A 45 -11.17 16.51 22.35
N THR A 46 -11.16 15.22 22.06
CA THR A 46 -9.94 14.41 22.08
C THR A 46 -8.92 15.10 21.18
N PRO A 47 -7.69 15.36 21.64
CA PRO A 47 -6.67 15.99 20.81
C PRO A 47 -6.51 15.17 19.53
N ARG A 48 -6.72 15.79 18.37
CA ARG A 48 -6.44 15.17 17.07
C ARG A 48 -4.96 14.81 17.05
N PRO A 49 -4.58 13.55 16.70
CA PRO A 49 -3.17 13.21 16.60
C PRO A 49 -2.47 14.22 15.69
N ALA A 50 -1.32 14.72 16.14
CA ALA A 50 -0.53 15.67 15.37
C ALA A 50 -0.13 15.00 14.05
N VAL A 51 -0.60 15.55 12.93
CA VAL A 51 -0.20 15.10 11.59
C VAL A 51 1.21 15.59 11.38
N THR A 52 2.18 14.68 11.23
CA THR A 52 3.55 15.04 10.85
C THR A 52 3.49 15.71 9.47
N PRO A 53 3.96 16.96 9.32
CA PRO A 53 3.96 17.63 8.03
C PRO A 53 4.90 16.88 7.08
N LEU A 54 4.48 16.73 5.80
CA LEU A 54 5.32 16.13 4.78
C LEU A 54 6.48 17.07 4.42
N THR A 55 7.66 16.50 4.24
CA THR A 55 8.81 17.21 3.66
C THR A 55 8.50 17.51 2.18
N PRO A 56 8.56 18.77 1.71
CA PRO A 56 8.39 19.10 0.30
C PRO A 56 9.40 18.37 -0.59
N ILE A 57 9.02 18.02 -1.82
CA ILE A 57 9.87 17.20 -2.72
C ILE A 57 11.23 17.86 -2.94
N GLU A 58 11.25 19.17 -3.16
CA GLU A 58 12.49 19.97 -3.37
C GLU A 58 13.42 19.99 -2.15
N SER A 59 12.88 19.72 -0.96
CA SER A 59 13.60 19.68 0.31
C SER A 59 13.98 18.27 0.75
N LEU A 60 13.50 17.24 0.07
CA LEU A 60 13.86 15.85 0.39
C LEU A 60 15.36 15.63 0.27
N GLY A 61 15.94 14.96 1.25
CA GLY A 61 17.36 14.62 1.25
C GLY A 61 17.77 13.78 0.05
N ARG A 62 18.91 14.10 -0.54
CA ARG A 62 19.43 13.45 -1.75
C ARG A 62 20.73 12.73 -1.47
N THR A 63 20.86 11.53 -2.02
CA THR A 63 22.09 10.73 -2.00
C THR A 63 22.26 10.02 -3.33
N GLY A 64 23.48 9.72 -3.74
CA GLY A 64 23.78 9.06 -5.01
C GLY A 64 23.64 10.00 -6.23
N THR A 65 24.04 9.51 -7.38
CA THR A 65 23.95 10.20 -8.66
C THR A 65 22.85 9.56 -9.49
N PRO A 66 21.90 10.34 -10.05
CA PRO A 66 20.85 9.80 -10.91
C PRO A 66 21.41 8.96 -12.07
N ILE A 67 20.73 7.86 -12.36
CA ILE A 67 20.98 7.03 -13.54
C ILE A 67 20.02 7.49 -14.63
N ASP A 68 20.53 7.66 -15.84
CA ASP A 68 19.67 7.91 -17.00
C ASP A 68 18.98 6.61 -17.42
N VAL A 69 17.65 6.64 -17.47
CA VAL A 69 16.82 5.45 -17.72
C VAL A 69 15.99 5.66 -18.97
N ASP A 70 16.25 4.84 -19.99
CA ASP A 70 15.34 4.70 -21.12
C ASP A 70 14.07 3.93 -20.65
N ILE A 71 12.98 4.66 -20.46
CA ILE A 71 11.75 4.11 -19.88
C ILE A 71 11.08 3.10 -20.80
N GLU A 72 11.23 3.22 -22.11
CA GLU A 72 10.66 2.27 -23.07
C GLU A 72 11.36 0.91 -22.99
N ALA A 73 12.67 0.95 -22.75
CA ALA A 73 13.51 -0.24 -22.58
C ALA A 73 13.54 -0.76 -21.14
N TYR A 74 13.07 0.04 -20.16
CA TYR A 74 13.11 -0.32 -18.75
C TYR A 74 12.35 -1.62 -18.46
N ARG A 75 13.00 -2.52 -17.74
CA ARG A 75 12.38 -3.71 -17.16
C ARG A 75 12.90 -3.91 -15.74
N LEU A 76 11.98 -4.03 -14.78
CA LEU A 76 12.29 -4.57 -13.46
C LEU A 76 12.35 -6.08 -13.58
N VAL A 77 13.52 -6.66 -13.41
CA VAL A 77 13.73 -8.10 -13.42
C VAL A 77 13.60 -8.63 -12.01
N LEU A 78 12.81 -9.71 -11.83
CA LEU A 78 12.73 -10.48 -10.60
C LEU A 78 13.02 -11.94 -10.93
N ASP A 79 14.08 -12.49 -10.34
CA ASP A 79 14.54 -13.88 -10.59
C ASP A 79 15.17 -14.52 -9.35
N GLY A 80 15.97 -15.57 -9.53
CA GLY A 80 16.57 -16.37 -8.47
C GLY A 80 15.71 -17.57 -8.07
N LEU A 81 15.53 -17.81 -6.77
CA LEU A 81 14.73 -18.93 -6.24
C LEU A 81 13.23 -18.67 -6.37
N VAL A 82 12.74 -18.59 -7.59
CA VAL A 82 11.33 -18.41 -7.95
C VAL A 82 10.89 -19.40 -9.01
N ASP A 83 9.59 -19.73 -9.04
CA ASP A 83 9.03 -20.65 -10.03
C ASP A 83 8.91 -20.00 -11.40
N ARG A 84 8.65 -18.70 -11.44
CA ARG A 84 8.44 -17.90 -12.65
C ARG A 84 9.17 -16.56 -12.55
N PRO A 85 10.33 -16.39 -13.17
CA PRO A 85 10.98 -15.09 -13.27
C PRO A 85 10.07 -14.07 -13.97
N LEU A 86 10.11 -12.82 -13.51
CA LEU A 86 9.33 -11.70 -14.03
C LEU A 86 10.27 -10.69 -14.71
N ALA A 87 9.78 -10.04 -15.76
CA ALA A 87 10.41 -8.89 -16.40
C ALA A 87 9.30 -7.86 -16.67
N ILE A 88 9.13 -6.92 -15.75
CA ILE A 88 7.99 -6.02 -15.65
C ILE A 88 8.38 -4.65 -16.20
N SER A 89 7.67 -4.14 -17.20
CA SER A 89 7.82 -2.77 -17.68
C SER A 89 7.31 -1.76 -16.64
N TYR A 90 7.68 -0.50 -16.81
CA TYR A 90 7.16 0.56 -15.93
C TYR A 90 5.63 0.65 -15.98
N ASP A 91 5.06 0.60 -17.18
CA ASP A 91 3.60 0.67 -17.35
C ASP A 91 2.88 -0.50 -16.68
N GLU A 92 3.38 -1.74 -16.84
CA GLU A 92 2.82 -2.91 -16.17
C GLU A 92 2.87 -2.76 -14.65
N LEU A 93 3.96 -2.20 -14.11
CA LEU A 93 4.11 -2.02 -12.66
C LEU A 93 3.06 -1.04 -12.09
N LEU A 94 2.61 -0.05 -12.87
CA LEU A 94 1.57 0.90 -12.46
C LEU A 94 0.18 0.26 -12.31
N TYR A 95 -0.06 -0.92 -12.89
CA TYR A 95 -1.33 -1.67 -12.74
C TYR A 95 -1.39 -2.53 -11.48
N TYR A 96 -0.27 -2.76 -10.81
CA TYR A 96 -0.28 -3.51 -9.55
C TYR A 96 -1.01 -2.72 -8.45
N PRO A 97 -1.72 -3.41 -7.53
CA PRO A 97 -2.29 -2.77 -6.35
C PRO A 97 -1.22 -2.03 -5.56
N ALA A 98 -1.41 -0.72 -5.37
CA ALA A 98 -0.43 0.13 -4.71
C ALA A 98 -0.86 0.53 -3.31
N VAL A 99 0.05 0.50 -2.35
CA VAL A 99 -0.08 1.10 -1.02
C VAL A 99 0.46 2.52 -1.05
N SER A 100 -0.04 3.38 -0.15
CA SER A 100 0.48 4.73 0.08
C SER A 100 0.78 4.90 1.57
N GLN A 101 2.02 5.24 1.90
CA GLN A 101 2.48 5.35 3.29
C GLN A 101 3.43 6.54 3.47
N VAL A 102 3.53 7.01 4.72
CA VAL A 102 4.43 8.10 5.13
C VAL A 102 5.45 7.56 6.13
N PRO A 103 6.39 6.72 5.71
CA PRO A 103 7.42 6.22 6.59
C PRO A 103 8.46 7.30 6.92
N ARG A 104 9.19 7.09 8.01
CA ARG A 104 10.35 7.91 8.38
C ARG A 104 11.56 7.48 7.57
N LEU A 105 11.97 8.30 6.61
CA LEU A 105 13.23 8.11 5.87
C LEU A 105 14.37 8.74 6.67
N GLU A 106 15.23 7.92 7.23
CA GLU A 106 16.38 8.38 7.99
C GLU A 106 17.72 8.00 7.35
N CYS A 107 18.54 9.01 7.08
CA CYS A 107 19.94 8.86 6.74
C CYS A 107 20.78 9.47 7.87
N PRO A 108 21.31 8.67 8.82
CA PRO A 108 21.98 9.17 10.01
C PRO A 108 23.12 10.14 9.70
N GLY A 109 23.10 11.30 10.35
CA GLY A 109 24.08 12.35 10.13
C GLY A 109 23.84 13.24 8.92
N PHE A 110 22.80 12.97 8.12
CA PHE A 110 22.47 13.74 6.92
C PHE A 110 21.08 14.37 7.00
N PHE A 111 20.01 13.56 7.07
CA PHE A 111 18.64 14.05 7.11
C PHE A 111 17.66 13.04 7.69
N VAL A 112 16.47 13.54 8.05
CA VAL A 112 15.26 12.78 8.34
C VAL A 112 14.12 13.42 7.60
N ASP A 113 13.42 12.63 6.78
CA ASP A 113 12.30 13.09 5.96
C ASP A 113 11.04 12.27 6.22
N TYR A 114 9.90 12.94 5.99
CA TYR A 114 8.58 12.33 5.98
C TYR A 114 7.90 12.70 4.66
N ALA A 115 7.71 11.73 3.78
CA ALA A 115 7.02 11.95 2.52
C ALA A 115 6.05 10.79 2.25
N GLU A 116 5.00 11.07 1.51
CA GLU A 116 4.07 10.04 1.07
C GLU A 116 4.66 9.31 -0.12
N TRP A 117 4.96 8.03 0.04
CA TRP A 117 5.46 7.17 -1.02
C TRP A 117 4.38 6.19 -1.42
N LYS A 118 4.21 5.97 -2.74
CA LYS A 118 3.17 5.08 -3.26
C LYS A 118 3.73 4.11 -4.29
N GLY A 119 3.32 2.84 -4.17
CA GLY A 119 3.66 1.79 -5.12
C GLY A 119 3.24 0.40 -4.65
N PRO A 120 3.44 -0.66 -5.47
CA PRO A 120 3.08 -2.02 -5.11
C PRO A 120 3.97 -2.59 -4.01
N LEU A 121 3.37 -3.46 -3.18
CA LEU A 121 4.13 -4.24 -2.20
C LEU A 121 5.10 -5.20 -2.91
N VAL A 122 6.30 -5.35 -2.38
CA VAL A 122 7.26 -6.37 -2.84
C VAL A 122 6.65 -7.76 -2.74
N ARG A 123 5.92 -8.03 -1.65
CA ARG A 123 5.20 -9.30 -1.45
C ARG A 123 4.31 -9.68 -2.64
N THR A 124 3.58 -8.73 -3.24
CA THR A 124 2.71 -9.02 -4.38
C THR A 124 3.48 -9.56 -5.59
N LEU A 125 4.66 -9.01 -5.86
CA LEU A 125 5.51 -9.49 -6.95
C LEU A 125 6.14 -10.86 -6.61
N LEU A 126 6.57 -11.05 -5.35
CA LEU A 126 7.12 -12.33 -4.87
C LEU A 126 6.09 -13.46 -4.92
N GLU A 127 4.83 -13.18 -4.53
CA GLU A 127 3.71 -14.12 -4.63
C GLU A 127 3.42 -14.48 -6.09
N GLU A 128 3.44 -13.50 -6.99
CA GLU A 128 3.27 -13.73 -8.42
C GLU A 128 4.39 -14.57 -9.02
N ALA A 129 5.63 -14.32 -8.63
CA ALA A 129 6.80 -15.08 -9.09
C ALA A 129 6.84 -16.51 -8.54
N GLY A 130 6.20 -16.76 -7.39
CA GLY A 130 6.20 -18.05 -6.70
C GLY A 130 7.55 -18.34 -6.04
N VAL A 131 7.78 -17.79 -4.85
CA VAL A 131 9.04 -18.00 -4.10
C VAL A 131 9.20 -19.48 -3.74
N GLN A 132 10.35 -20.06 -4.10
CA GLN A 132 10.63 -21.47 -3.87
C GLN A 132 11.01 -21.76 -2.41
N ALA A 133 10.76 -22.99 -1.99
CA ALA A 133 11.18 -23.47 -0.68
C ALA A 133 12.71 -23.39 -0.53
N GLY A 134 13.16 -22.83 0.61
CA GLY A 134 14.59 -22.62 0.90
C GLY A 134 15.09 -21.21 0.63
N ALA A 135 14.29 -20.34 -0.03
CA ALA A 135 14.61 -18.93 -0.13
C ALA A 135 14.65 -18.27 1.27
N GLN A 136 15.68 -17.47 1.54
CA GLN A 136 15.90 -16.82 2.83
C GLN A 136 16.06 -15.31 2.71
N GLU A 137 16.52 -14.84 1.55
CA GLU A 137 16.89 -13.45 1.32
C GLU A 137 16.35 -12.94 -0.01
N VAL A 138 16.17 -11.63 -0.08
CA VAL A 138 15.83 -10.93 -1.31
C VAL A 138 16.81 -9.77 -1.48
N GLN A 139 17.55 -9.77 -2.58
CA GLN A 139 18.49 -8.72 -2.93
C GLN A 139 17.86 -7.76 -3.92
N PHE A 140 18.07 -6.47 -3.71
CA PHE A 140 17.58 -5.37 -4.55
C PHE A 140 18.77 -4.59 -5.08
N CYS A 141 18.88 -4.44 -6.40
CA CYS A 141 20.01 -3.77 -7.06
C CYS A 141 19.52 -2.66 -8.01
N ASP A 142 20.27 -1.56 -8.06
CA ASP A 142 20.05 -0.50 -9.05
C ASP A 142 20.59 -0.90 -10.45
N GLY A 143 20.33 -0.06 -11.46
CA GLY A 143 20.77 -0.26 -12.85
C GLY A 143 22.14 0.33 -13.18
N GLY A 144 22.95 0.69 -12.20
CA GLY A 144 24.27 1.27 -12.43
C GLY A 144 25.29 0.29 -13.01
N ALA A 145 26.36 0.79 -13.64
CA ALA A 145 27.45 -0.04 -14.15
C ALA A 145 28.18 -0.82 -13.03
N LEU A 146 28.17 -0.28 -11.82
CA LEU A 146 28.58 -0.94 -10.57
C LEU A 146 27.38 -0.91 -9.64
N PRO A 147 26.48 -1.91 -9.69
CA PRO A 147 25.21 -1.86 -9.02
C PRO A 147 25.32 -1.70 -7.50
N TYR A 148 24.55 -0.75 -6.96
CA TYR A 148 24.34 -0.65 -5.52
C TYR A 148 23.23 -1.61 -5.11
N CYS A 149 23.59 -2.60 -4.31
CA CYS A 149 22.64 -3.62 -3.86
C CYS A 149 22.43 -3.57 -2.35
N ARG A 150 21.22 -3.96 -1.92
CA ARG A 150 20.86 -4.22 -0.53
C ARG A 150 20.06 -5.50 -0.44
N THR A 151 20.30 -6.22 0.63
CA THR A 151 19.64 -7.49 0.93
C THR A 151 18.75 -7.33 2.15
N LEU A 152 17.53 -7.81 2.05
CA LEU A 152 16.59 -8.00 3.14
C LEU A 152 16.41 -9.50 3.37
N THR A 153 16.07 -9.92 4.59
CA THR A 153 15.56 -11.27 4.78
C THR A 153 14.23 -11.43 4.03
N LEU A 154 13.84 -12.65 3.70
CA LEU A 154 12.56 -12.89 3.05
C LEU A 154 11.40 -12.34 3.89
N ASP A 155 11.43 -12.55 5.22
CA ASP A 155 10.41 -12.01 6.13
C ASP A 155 10.33 -10.48 6.05
N GLU A 156 11.46 -9.78 5.99
CA GLU A 156 11.49 -8.31 5.84
C GLU A 156 10.98 -7.84 4.48
N ALA A 157 11.27 -8.59 3.41
CA ALA A 157 10.76 -8.29 2.08
C ALA A 157 9.23 -8.47 1.97
N LEU A 158 8.64 -9.32 2.81
CA LEU A 158 7.20 -9.60 2.87
C LEU A 158 6.40 -8.62 3.77
N LEU A 159 7.07 -7.71 4.48
CA LEU A 159 6.39 -6.73 5.34
C LEU A 159 5.53 -5.74 4.55
N ASP A 160 4.48 -5.24 5.18
CA ASP A 160 3.58 -4.23 4.59
C ASP A 160 4.24 -2.86 4.38
N ASP A 161 5.38 -2.60 5.01
CA ASP A 161 6.18 -1.39 4.87
C ASP A 161 7.34 -1.54 3.85
N THR A 162 7.39 -2.68 3.12
CA THR A 162 8.35 -2.95 2.06
C THR A 162 7.65 -2.97 0.71
N TYR A 163 7.86 -1.91 -0.09
CA TYR A 163 7.19 -1.71 -1.37
C TYR A 163 8.04 -0.95 -2.38
N LEU A 164 7.61 -0.95 -3.64
CA LEU A 164 8.31 -0.33 -4.77
C LEU A 164 7.63 0.99 -5.12
N ALA A 165 8.14 2.11 -4.60
CA ALA A 165 7.55 3.41 -4.85
C ALA A 165 7.82 3.88 -6.28
N HIS A 166 6.77 4.36 -6.95
CA HIS A 166 6.80 5.04 -8.24
C HIS A 166 6.34 6.51 -8.16
N THR A 167 5.77 6.93 -6.99
CA THR A 167 5.44 8.34 -6.73
C THR A 167 5.88 8.74 -5.34
N VAL A 168 6.09 10.05 -5.16
CA VAL A 168 6.33 10.72 -3.88
C VAL A 168 5.46 11.97 -3.77
N ASN A 169 4.77 12.16 -2.65
CA ASN A 169 3.85 13.29 -2.41
C ASN A 169 2.87 13.52 -3.59
N GLY A 170 2.35 12.43 -4.16
CA GLY A 170 1.40 12.46 -5.27
C GLY A 170 1.99 12.78 -6.64
N GLN A 171 3.31 12.92 -6.79
CA GLN A 171 4.00 13.16 -8.05
C GLN A 171 4.84 11.95 -8.46
N ILE A 172 5.07 11.78 -9.78
CA ILE A 172 6.03 10.79 -10.30
C ILE A 172 7.39 11.06 -9.65
N LEU A 173 8.13 9.99 -9.34
CA LEU A 173 9.46 10.13 -8.74
C LEU A 173 10.37 11.02 -9.60
N PRO A 174 10.96 12.09 -9.04
CA PRO A 174 12.05 12.77 -9.70
C PRO A 174 13.28 11.85 -9.87
N PRO A 175 14.12 12.07 -10.89
CA PRO A 175 15.33 11.27 -11.12
C PRO A 175 16.23 11.14 -9.89
N GLU A 176 16.44 12.24 -9.14
CA GLU A 176 17.27 12.27 -7.92
C GLU A 176 16.69 11.47 -6.76
N HIS A 177 15.39 11.15 -6.81
CA HIS A 177 14.71 10.35 -5.80
C HIS A 177 14.46 8.90 -6.23
N GLY A 178 14.94 8.49 -7.42
CA GLY A 178 14.99 7.10 -7.84
C GLY A 178 14.01 6.71 -8.95
N TYR A 179 13.59 7.67 -9.82
CA TYR A 179 12.83 7.33 -11.03
C TYR A 179 13.51 6.22 -11.84
N PRO A 180 12.81 5.24 -12.39
CA PRO A 180 11.34 5.09 -12.37
C PRO A 180 10.80 4.49 -11.07
N ILE A 181 11.58 3.69 -10.37
CA ILE A 181 11.16 2.90 -9.20
C ILE A 181 12.25 2.90 -8.13
N ARG A 182 11.83 3.02 -6.87
CA ARG A 182 12.74 2.81 -5.75
C ARG A 182 12.16 1.83 -4.73
N LEU A 183 13.03 1.10 -4.05
CA LEU A 183 12.65 0.35 -2.86
C LEU A 183 12.38 1.33 -1.69
N VAL A 184 11.26 1.13 -1.02
CA VAL A 184 10.96 1.66 0.31
C VAL A 184 10.95 0.47 1.27
N ALA A 185 11.77 0.53 2.30
CA ALA A 185 11.82 -0.42 3.40
C ALA A 185 11.64 0.36 4.70
N GLY A 186 10.39 0.57 5.11
CA GLY A 186 10.00 1.54 6.15
C GLY A 186 10.63 1.26 7.51
N SER A 187 10.89 -0.01 7.84
CA SER A 187 11.56 -0.46 9.06
C SER A 187 13.10 -0.32 9.02
N LYS A 188 13.67 0.10 7.87
CA LYS A 188 15.12 0.21 7.67
C LYS A 188 15.56 1.66 7.49
N LEU A 189 16.86 1.90 7.71
CA LEU A 189 17.49 3.17 7.38
C LEU A 189 17.49 3.44 5.87
N GLY A 190 17.58 4.71 5.47
CA GLY A 190 17.56 5.15 4.08
C GLY A 190 18.61 4.49 3.18
N SER A 191 19.71 3.98 3.75
CA SER A 191 20.69 3.21 2.98
C SER A 191 20.16 1.89 2.42
N TYR A 192 19.04 1.38 2.93
CA TYR A 192 18.37 0.19 2.38
C TYR A 192 17.36 0.54 1.27
N TRP A 193 17.00 1.81 1.11
CA TRP A 193 16.02 2.25 0.13
C TRP A 193 16.68 2.44 -1.23
N VAL A 194 16.93 1.32 -1.94
CA VAL A 194 17.62 1.32 -3.23
C VAL A 194 16.83 2.13 -4.25
N LYS A 195 17.49 3.15 -4.85
CA LYS A 195 16.95 3.99 -5.92
C LYS A 195 17.24 3.35 -7.28
N TRP A 196 16.51 3.79 -8.31
CA TRP A 196 16.75 3.33 -9.70
C TRP A 196 16.77 1.80 -9.78
N LEU A 197 15.78 1.17 -9.15
CA LEU A 197 15.74 -0.28 -8.99
C LEU A 197 15.53 -0.97 -10.34
N PHE A 198 16.39 -1.92 -10.67
CA PHE A 198 16.32 -2.72 -11.90
C PHE A 198 16.23 -4.21 -11.66
N HIS A 199 16.72 -4.69 -10.52
CA HIS A 199 16.82 -6.12 -10.28
C HIS A 199 16.45 -6.49 -8.85
N ILE A 200 15.67 -7.55 -8.73
CA ILE A 200 15.29 -8.22 -7.47
C ILE A 200 15.67 -9.68 -7.62
N GLU A 201 16.57 -10.18 -6.78
CA GLU A 201 17.02 -11.56 -6.79
C GLU A 201 16.65 -12.27 -5.49
N VAL A 202 15.88 -13.35 -5.58
CA VAL A 202 15.50 -14.22 -4.45
C VAL A 202 16.59 -15.27 -4.24
N LYS A 203 17.11 -15.38 -2.99
CA LYS A 203 18.24 -16.25 -2.63
C LYS A 203 17.90 -17.22 -1.51
#